data_382aafbf1c6dd2857f3cfd1e6fb92e02
#
_entry.id   382aafbf1c6dd2857f3cfd1e6fb92e02
#
_cell.length_a   1.000
_cell.length_b   1.000
_cell.length_c   1.000
_cell.angle_alpha   90.00
_cell.angle_beta   90.00
_cell.angle_gamma   90.00
#
_symmetry.space_group_name_H-M   'P 1'
#
loop_
_entity.id
_entity.type
_entity.pdbx_description
1 polymer ?
#
loop_
_entity_poly.entity_id
_entity_poly.type
_entity_poly.pdbx_seq_one_letter_code
_entity_poly.pdbx_strand_id
1 'polypeptide(L)'
;MKAFIRRFASNAAKAKQATSRKKLLDKMTVEEMPASSRKFPWVNFKMDREPGKIVLEVKNATIDGGDGIVCKDLTFSLGNQDKVALVGEFDTLKTAFFQLIAEEIKSPEGVLKWGNTISYNYFPKNNDAYFKTDLSLVDWLRQYSKEQDETFIRGFLGRMLFTGEEALKSANVLSGGEKVRCMLSKMMLSNANCLLLDEPTAHLDLEAITALNNGLKAFPGPVIFCSQDHEFVQTIANRVLELTPNGVVDRSITFDEWLETKKTKKK
;
A
#
# COMPACT_ATOMS: atom_id res chain seq x y z
N MET A 1 18.17 12.85 -34.29
CA MET A 1 18.38 12.13 -35.54
C MET A 1 17.32 12.45 -36.56
N LYS A 2 16.01 12.33 -36.31
CA LYS A 2 14.90 12.69 -37.24
C LYS A 2 14.99 14.13 -37.79
N ALA A 3 15.28 15.13 -36.95
CA ALA A 3 15.43 16.53 -37.34
C ALA A 3 16.60 16.77 -38.34
N PHE A 4 17.71 16.07 -38.19
CA PHE A 4 18.85 16.12 -39.10
C PHE A 4 18.50 15.53 -40.48
N ILE A 5 17.83 14.38 -40.50
CA ILE A 5 17.40 13.73 -41.75
C ILE A 5 16.43 14.65 -42.50
N ARG A 6 15.46 15.26 -41.82
CA ARG A 6 14.48 16.18 -42.40
C ARG A 6 15.15 17.43 -42.97
N ARG A 7 16.17 17.98 -42.27
CA ARG A 7 16.87 19.25 -42.69
C ARG A 7 17.83 19.04 -43.86
N PHE A 8 18.39 17.83 -44.02
CA PHE A 8 19.44 17.58 -45.01
C PHE A 8 19.09 16.52 -46.07
N ALA A 9 17.83 16.09 -46.14
CA ALA A 9 17.37 15.09 -47.12
C ALA A 9 17.56 15.55 -48.58
N SER A 10 17.44 16.85 -48.87
CA SER A 10 17.58 17.46 -50.21
C SER A 10 18.97 18.07 -50.48
N ASN A 11 19.91 18.02 -49.55
CA ASN A 11 21.23 18.60 -49.70
C ASN A 11 22.20 17.59 -50.28
N ALA A 12 22.64 17.79 -51.54
CA ALA A 12 23.51 16.88 -52.30
C ALA A 12 24.81 16.53 -51.57
N ALA A 13 25.44 17.50 -50.88
CA ALA A 13 26.69 17.27 -50.14
C ALA A 13 26.52 16.42 -48.87
N LYS A 14 25.30 16.40 -48.28
CA LYS A 14 24.99 15.66 -47.04
C LYS A 14 23.99 14.53 -47.23
N ALA A 15 23.52 14.29 -48.45
CA ALA A 15 22.55 13.24 -48.78
C ALA A 15 23.04 11.84 -48.35
N LYS A 16 24.31 11.55 -48.57
CA LYS A 16 24.93 10.27 -48.17
C LYS A 16 24.90 10.06 -46.66
N GLN A 17 25.12 11.11 -45.85
CA GLN A 17 25.02 11.07 -44.39
C GLN A 17 23.58 10.99 -43.91
N ALA A 18 22.66 11.69 -44.58
CA ALA A 18 21.22 11.61 -44.27
C ALA A 18 20.68 10.19 -44.55
N THR A 19 21.06 9.57 -45.65
CA THR A 19 20.69 8.21 -46.04
C THR A 19 21.26 7.17 -45.04
N SER A 20 22.55 7.32 -44.66
CA SER A 20 23.17 6.44 -43.67
C SER A 20 22.46 6.52 -42.32
N ARG A 21 22.14 7.76 -41.88
CA ARG A 21 21.40 7.96 -40.62
C ARG A 21 19.95 7.50 -40.71
N LYS A 22 19.31 7.56 -41.89
CA LYS A 22 17.98 6.98 -42.11
C LYS A 22 18.03 5.45 -41.98
N LYS A 23 19.00 4.79 -42.64
CA LYS A 23 19.22 3.34 -42.50
C LYS A 23 19.51 2.92 -41.04
N LEU A 24 20.23 3.75 -40.27
CA LEU A 24 20.46 3.51 -38.85
C LEU A 24 19.18 3.67 -38.02
N LEU A 25 18.34 4.65 -38.38
CA LEU A 25 17.06 4.89 -37.76
C LEU A 25 16.07 3.76 -38.06
N ASP A 26 16.07 3.25 -39.31
CA ASP A 26 15.24 2.11 -39.72
C ASP A 26 15.73 0.78 -39.11
N LYS A 27 17.04 0.64 -38.81
CA LYS A 27 17.58 -0.47 -38.00
C LYS A 27 17.34 -0.33 -36.51
N MET A 28 17.10 0.89 -36.02
CA MET A 28 16.63 1.17 -34.66
C MET A 28 15.10 1.18 -34.61
N THR A 29 14.40 0.41 -35.43
CA THR A 29 13.03 0.04 -35.12
C THR A 29 13.10 -0.62 -33.75
N VAL A 30 12.66 0.12 -32.74
CA VAL A 30 12.31 -0.47 -31.44
C VAL A 30 11.35 -1.58 -31.81
N GLU A 31 11.78 -2.84 -31.64
CA GLU A 31 10.84 -3.94 -31.62
C GLU A 31 9.77 -3.48 -30.64
N GLU A 32 8.55 -3.30 -31.11
CA GLU A 32 7.43 -3.07 -30.21
C GLU A 32 7.48 -4.25 -29.27
N MET A 33 7.94 -3.99 -28.01
CA MET A 33 7.92 -5.02 -27.01
C MET A 33 6.48 -5.54 -26.97
N PRO A 34 6.28 -6.85 -27.14
CA PRO A 34 4.94 -7.42 -27.09
C PRO A 34 4.27 -6.87 -25.85
N ALA A 35 3.04 -6.39 -25.99
CA ALA A 35 2.27 -5.84 -24.87
C ALA A 35 2.46 -6.76 -23.68
N SER A 36 2.96 -6.22 -22.57
CA SER A 36 3.35 -7.01 -21.40
C SER A 36 2.20 -7.98 -21.05
N SER A 37 2.47 -9.28 -21.08
CA SER A 37 1.52 -10.30 -20.65
C SER A 37 1.27 -10.28 -19.12
N ARG A 38 1.94 -9.36 -18.43
CA ARG A 38 1.81 -9.17 -16.98
C ARG A 38 0.44 -8.66 -16.63
N LYS A 39 -0.24 -9.39 -15.76
CA LYS A 39 -1.55 -9.02 -15.25
C LYS A 39 -1.37 -8.31 -13.91
N PHE A 40 -2.02 -7.16 -13.77
CA PHE A 40 -2.06 -6.41 -12.53
C PHE A 40 -3.38 -6.69 -11.82
N PRO A 41 -3.38 -6.98 -10.51
CA PRO A 41 -4.62 -7.00 -9.76
C PRO A 41 -5.23 -5.59 -9.73
N TRP A 42 -6.55 -5.53 -9.64
CA TRP A 42 -7.25 -4.25 -9.56
C TRP A 42 -7.39 -3.83 -8.10
N VAL A 43 -6.67 -2.80 -7.69
CA VAL A 43 -6.76 -2.23 -6.35
C VAL A 43 -7.35 -0.82 -6.45
N ASN A 44 -8.53 -0.63 -5.87
CA ASN A 44 -9.23 0.66 -5.84
C ASN A 44 -10.06 0.77 -4.57
N PHE A 45 -9.55 1.51 -3.60
CA PHE A 45 -10.24 1.76 -2.35
C PHE A 45 -11.26 2.89 -2.54
N LYS A 46 -12.49 2.63 -2.12
CA LYS A 46 -13.57 3.62 -2.05
C LYS A 46 -13.95 3.85 -0.61
N MET A 47 -14.62 4.94 -0.33
CA MET A 47 -15.18 5.21 0.99
C MET A 47 -16.66 5.57 0.87
N ASP A 48 -17.47 5.11 1.82
CA ASP A 48 -18.90 5.41 1.88
C ASP A 48 -19.16 6.84 2.38
N ARG A 49 -18.20 7.41 3.12
CA ARG A 49 -18.33 8.73 3.75
C ARG A 49 -16.97 9.42 3.83
N GLU A 50 -16.92 10.72 3.58
CA GLU A 50 -15.71 11.51 3.80
C GLU A 50 -15.34 11.57 5.29
N PRO A 51 -14.03 11.41 5.63
CA PRO A 51 -13.57 11.53 7.00
C PRO A 51 -13.67 12.97 7.50
N GLY A 52 -14.01 13.13 8.77
CA GLY A 52 -13.94 14.41 9.44
C GLY A 52 -12.50 14.93 9.54
N LYS A 53 -12.34 16.21 9.87
CA LYS A 53 -11.05 16.89 9.93
C LYS A 53 -10.05 16.24 10.90
N ILE A 54 -10.55 15.78 12.05
CA ILE A 54 -9.77 15.01 13.05
C ILE A 54 -10.16 13.55 12.90
N VAL A 55 -9.21 12.71 12.55
CA VAL A 55 -9.41 11.28 12.30
C VAL A 55 -9.11 10.46 13.54
N LEU A 56 -7.95 10.69 14.16
CA LEU A 56 -7.49 9.99 15.36
C LEU A 56 -6.71 10.94 16.24
N GLU A 57 -6.93 10.89 17.54
CA GLU A 57 -6.11 11.50 18.56
C GLU A 57 -5.59 10.44 19.52
N VAL A 58 -4.28 10.42 19.74
CA VAL A 58 -3.61 9.58 20.75
C VAL A 58 -2.82 10.51 21.66
N LYS A 59 -2.99 10.35 22.97
CA LYS A 59 -2.32 11.19 24.00
C LYS A 59 -1.74 10.30 25.09
N ASN A 60 -0.44 10.41 25.29
CA ASN A 60 0.32 9.76 26.37
C ASN A 60 0.07 8.25 26.48
N ALA A 61 -0.15 7.58 25.33
CA ALA A 61 -0.34 6.14 25.32
C ALA A 61 1.00 5.42 25.47
N THR A 62 0.94 4.23 26.03
CA THR A 62 2.09 3.32 26.17
C THR A 62 1.80 2.05 25.41
N ILE A 63 2.74 1.58 24.61
CA ILE A 63 2.68 0.30 23.91
C ILE A 63 3.87 -0.58 24.29
N ASP A 64 3.61 -1.86 24.44
CA ASP A 64 4.63 -2.90 24.65
C ASP A 64 4.79 -3.71 23.38
N GLY A 65 5.99 -3.69 22.82
CA GLY A 65 6.35 -4.47 21.62
C GLY A 65 6.81 -5.90 21.97
N GLY A 66 6.78 -6.29 23.24
CA GLY A 66 7.37 -7.53 23.70
C GLY A 66 8.87 -7.43 23.95
N ASP A 67 9.45 -8.46 24.60
CA ASP A 67 10.89 -8.57 24.91
C ASP A 67 11.47 -7.34 25.65
N GLY A 68 10.65 -6.63 26.42
CA GLY A 68 11.06 -5.43 27.17
C GLY A 68 11.15 -4.16 26.34
N ILE A 69 10.71 -4.19 25.08
CA ILE A 69 10.71 -3.03 24.18
C ILE A 69 9.39 -2.27 24.38
N VAL A 70 9.45 -1.16 25.08
CA VAL A 70 8.28 -0.32 25.39
C VAL A 70 8.46 1.07 24.78
N CYS A 71 7.40 1.59 24.15
CA CYS A 71 7.31 2.99 23.77
C CYS A 71 6.31 3.70 24.69
N LYS A 72 6.79 4.74 25.41
CA LYS A 72 5.98 5.56 26.31
C LYS A 72 5.67 6.90 25.65
N ASP A 73 4.68 7.61 26.23
CA ASP A 73 4.28 8.95 25.80
C ASP A 73 3.95 9.08 24.31
N LEU A 74 3.32 8.03 23.75
CA LEU A 74 2.85 8.04 22.38
C LEU A 74 1.77 9.12 22.22
N THR A 75 2.13 10.24 21.59
CA THR A 75 1.23 11.38 21.39
C THR A 75 1.30 11.85 19.95
N PHE A 76 0.19 11.77 19.22
CA PHE A 76 0.03 12.26 17.86
C PHE A 76 -1.44 12.43 17.52
N SER A 77 -1.72 13.12 16.42
CA SER A 77 -3.05 13.21 15.82
C SER A 77 -2.98 12.91 14.33
N LEU A 78 -4.05 12.35 13.77
CA LEU A 78 -4.19 12.07 12.35
C LEU A 78 -5.27 12.97 11.74
N GLY A 79 -4.92 13.65 10.66
CA GLY A 79 -5.82 14.44 9.84
C GLY A 79 -6.39 13.65 8.66
N ASN A 80 -7.38 14.21 7.99
CA ASN A 80 -8.12 13.51 6.92
C ASN A 80 -7.36 13.37 5.59
N GLN A 81 -6.23 14.04 5.43
CA GLN A 81 -5.39 13.94 4.22
C GLN A 81 -4.01 13.32 4.50
N ASP A 82 -3.80 12.84 5.70
CA ASP A 82 -2.52 12.29 6.10
C ASP A 82 -2.25 10.92 5.48
N LYS A 83 -1.10 10.80 4.84
CA LYS A 83 -0.51 9.54 4.37
C LYS A 83 0.75 9.29 5.20
N VAL A 84 0.57 8.58 6.28
CA VAL A 84 1.60 8.43 7.31
C VAL A 84 2.39 7.16 7.11
N ALA A 85 3.70 7.30 6.89
CA ALA A 85 4.63 6.18 7.00
C ALA A 85 5.04 6.00 8.46
N LEU A 86 4.72 4.84 9.03
CA LEU A 86 5.21 4.43 10.34
C LEU A 86 6.58 3.79 10.18
N VAL A 87 7.58 4.34 10.84
CA VAL A 87 8.97 3.84 10.81
C VAL A 87 9.47 3.60 12.23
N GLY A 88 10.50 2.78 12.37
CA GLY A 88 11.08 2.45 13.66
C GLY A 88 12.01 1.25 13.55
N GLU A 89 12.89 1.10 14.53
CA GLU A 89 13.89 0.03 14.57
C GLU A 89 13.25 -1.34 14.87
N PHE A 90 12.18 -1.37 15.67
CA PHE A 90 11.58 -2.60 16.19
C PHE A 90 10.26 -2.91 15.47
N ASP A 91 10.23 -4.00 14.71
CA ASP A 91 9.05 -4.46 13.98
C ASP A 91 7.89 -4.82 14.91
N THR A 92 8.19 -5.43 16.05
CA THR A 92 7.17 -5.80 17.07
C THR A 92 6.47 -4.55 17.62
N LEU A 93 7.22 -3.47 17.81
CA LEU A 93 6.65 -2.20 18.28
C LEU A 93 5.73 -1.56 17.22
N LYS A 94 6.08 -1.65 15.93
CA LYS A 94 5.21 -1.19 14.83
C LYS A 94 3.91 -1.98 14.80
N THR A 95 3.98 -3.29 14.91
CA THR A 95 2.78 -4.14 14.97
C THR A 95 1.92 -3.83 16.21
N ALA A 96 2.53 -3.66 17.39
CA ALA A 96 1.81 -3.25 18.61
C ALA A 96 1.15 -1.87 18.45
N PHE A 97 1.79 -0.94 17.73
CA PHE A 97 1.18 0.35 17.39
C PHE A 97 -0.09 0.15 16.54
N PHE A 98 -0.03 -0.67 15.47
CA PHE A 98 -1.22 -0.94 14.66
C PHE A 98 -2.31 -1.62 15.45
N GLN A 99 -1.99 -2.58 16.30
CA GLN A 99 -2.95 -3.25 17.15
C GLN A 99 -3.61 -2.29 18.16
N LEU A 100 -2.84 -1.33 18.71
CA LEU A 100 -3.39 -0.30 19.57
C LEU A 100 -4.41 0.57 18.84
N ILE A 101 -4.04 1.14 17.67
CA ILE A 101 -4.94 2.02 16.93
C ILE A 101 -6.10 1.26 16.27
N ALA A 102 -5.95 -0.04 16.02
CA ALA A 102 -7.03 -0.94 15.62
C ALA A 102 -7.89 -1.42 16.80
N GLU A 103 -7.61 -0.95 18.02
CA GLU A 103 -8.31 -1.31 19.26
C GLU A 103 -8.29 -2.83 19.59
N GLU A 104 -7.33 -3.57 19.01
CA GLU A 104 -7.11 -4.98 19.32
C GLU A 104 -6.42 -5.15 20.68
N ILE A 105 -5.59 -4.19 21.08
CA ILE A 105 -4.97 -4.10 22.40
C ILE A 105 -5.29 -2.76 23.04
N LYS A 106 -5.20 -2.68 24.37
CA LYS A 106 -5.40 -1.45 25.13
C LYS A 106 -4.08 -0.93 25.68
N SER A 107 -3.90 0.38 25.60
CA SER A 107 -2.81 1.02 26.35
C SER A 107 -3.12 0.98 27.86
N PRO A 108 -2.11 0.69 28.71
CA PRO A 108 -2.28 0.82 30.16
C PRO A 108 -2.46 2.28 30.61
N GLU A 109 -2.01 3.22 29.82
CA GLU A 109 -2.03 4.66 30.10
C GLU A 109 -2.45 5.45 28.86
N GLY A 110 -2.89 6.69 29.08
CA GLY A 110 -3.23 7.60 27.99
C GLY A 110 -4.64 7.38 27.40
N VAL A 111 -4.89 8.09 26.30
CA VAL A 111 -6.21 8.10 25.64
C VAL A 111 -6.02 7.94 24.14
N LEU A 112 -6.83 7.06 23.55
CA LEU A 112 -7.01 6.91 22.11
C LEU A 112 -8.45 7.27 21.77
N LYS A 113 -8.63 8.16 20.79
CA LYS A 113 -9.97 8.61 20.39
C LYS A 113 -10.06 8.72 18.87
N TRP A 114 -10.89 7.88 18.28
CA TRP A 114 -11.30 7.99 16.89
C TRP A 114 -12.35 9.08 16.69
N GLY A 115 -12.30 9.76 15.56
CA GLY A 115 -13.34 10.71 15.17
C GLY A 115 -14.69 10.00 14.91
N ASN A 116 -15.79 10.65 15.27
CA ASN A 116 -17.15 10.05 15.19
C ASN A 116 -17.59 9.66 13.76
N THR A 117 -16.92 10.16 12.73
CA THR A 117 -17.22 9.90 11.31
C THR A 117 -16.33 8.84 10.70
N ILE A 118 -15.39 8.30 11.49
CA ILE A 118 -14.37 7.41 10.99
C ILE A 118 -14.83 5.96 11.04
N SER A 119 -14.60 5.30 9.92
CA SER A 119 -14.60 3.85 9.79
C SER A 119 -13.21 3.45 9.28
N TYR A 120 -12.47 2.72 10.08
CA TYR A 120 -11.16 2.24 9.66
C TYR A 120 -11.22 0.77 9.26
N ASN A 121 -10.26 0.36 8.42
CA ASN A 121 -10.01 -1.05 8.13
C ASN A 121 -8.54 -1.35 8.34
N TYR A 122 -8.27 -2.45 9.03
CA TYR A 122 -6.94 -2.88 9.40
C TYR A 122 -6.49 -4.09 8.61
N PHE A 123 -5.31 -3.98 8.02
CA PHE A 123 -4.55 -5.05 7.40
C PHE A 123 -3.42 -5.45 8.34
N PRO A 124 -3.56 -6.55 9.09
CA PRO A 124 -2.53 -7.00 10.03
C PRO A 124 -1.37 -7.67 9.30
N LYS A 125 -0.16 -7.59 9.88
CA LYS A 125 1.05 -8.24 9.37
C LYS A 125 0.89 -9.76 9.23
N ASN A 126 0.22 -10.41 10.21
CA ASN A 126 -0.13 -11.83 10.15
C ASN A 126 -1.62 -11.98 9.85
N ASN A 127 -1.91 -12.50 8.65
CA ASN A 127 -3.27 -12.71 8.15
C ASN A 127 -3.77 -14.15 8.31
N ASP A 128 -2.98 -15.08 8.85
CA ASP A 128 -3.29 -16.52 8.87
C ASP A 128 -4.59 -16.85 9.59
N ALA A 129 -4.94 -16.08 10.62
CA ALA A 129 -6.16 -16.30 11.40
C ALA A 129 -7.45 -16.17 10.55
N TYR A 130 -7.42 -15.30 9.51
CA TYR A 130 -8.57 -15.08 8.61
C TYR A 130 -8.84 -16.26 7.67
N PHE A 131 -7.84 -17.13 7.47
CA PHE A 131 -7.87 -18.21 6.48
C PHE A 131 -7.93 -19.61 7.10
N LYS A 132 -8.16 -19.73 8.42
CA LYS A 132 -8.37 -21.00 9.13
C LYS A 132 -9.80 -21.50 8.94
N THR A 133 -10.21 -21.72 7.69
CA THR A 133 -11.56 -22.16 7.34
C THR A 133 -11.53 -22.94 6.02
N ASP A 134 -12.43 -23.88 5.85
CA ASP A 134 -12.59 -24.67 4.65
C ASP A 134 -13.54 -24.02 3.61
N LEU A 135 -13.98 -22.80 3.86
CA LEU A 135 -14.83 -22.07 2.91
C LEU A 135 -14.12 -21.88 1.56
N SER A 136 -14.87 -21.89 0.47
CA SER A 136 -14.38 -21.43 -0.82
C SER A 136 -14.01 -19.94 -0.74
N LEU A 137 -13.12 -19.44 -1.62
CA LEU A 137 -12.79 -18.00 -1.64
C LEU A 137 -14.03 -17.14 -1.92
N VAL A 138 -14.97 -17.64 -2.72
CA VAL A 138 -16.24 -16.96 -2.97
C VAL A 138 -17.01 -16.79 -1.67
N ASP A 139 -17.19 -17.87 -0.90
CA ASP A 139 -17.94 -17.82 0.36
C ASP A 139 -17.19 -17.08 1.45
N TRP A 140 -15.86 -17.19 1.46
CA TRP A 140 -15.01 -16.42 2.38
C TRP A 140 -15.15 -14.92 2.13
N LEU A 141 -15.06 -14.45 0.88
CA LEU A 141 -15.15 -13.04 0.56
C LEU A 141 -16.59 -12.49 0.74
N ARG A 142 -17.59 -13.33 0.45
CA ARG A 142 -19.01 -13.00 0.62
C ARG A 142 -19.35 -12.55 2.04
N GLN A 143 -18.71 -13.11 3.07
CA GLN A 143 -18.93 -12.73 4.47
C GLN A 143 -18.64 -11.24 4.74
N TYR A 144 -17.78 -10.61 3.94
CA TYR A 144 -17.36 -9.22 4.08
C TYR A 144 -18.03 -8.26 3.11
N SER A 145 -18.92 -8.77 2.26
CA SER A 145 -19.60 -8.00 1.23
C SER A 145 -21.03 -7.64 1.64
N LYS A 146 -21.44 -6.40 1.37
CA LYS A 146 -22.85 -6.00 1.45
C LYS A 146 -23.66 -6.65 0.32
N GLU A 147 -23.05 -6.82 -0.86
CA GLU A 147 -23.61 -7.49 -2.01
C GLU A 147 -23.34 -9.01 -1.90
N GLN A 148 -24.42 -9.82 -1.91
CA GLN A 148 -24.36 -11.25 -1.68
C GLN A 148 -24.39 -12.09 -2.99
N ASP A 149 -24.59 -11.42 -4.15
CA ASP A 149 -24.63 -12.10 -5.43
C ASP A 149 -23.30 -12.77 -5.78
N GLU A 150 -23.36 -14.03 -6.17
CA GLU A 150 -22.17 -14.80 -6.49
C GLU A 150 -21.41 -14.25 -7.70
N THR A 151 -22.15 -13.75 -8.70
CA THR A 151 -21.54 -13.16 -9.90
C THR A 151 -20.72 -11.94 -9.55
N PHE A 152 -21.23 -11.10 -8.63
CA PHE A 152 -20.49 -9.93 -8.11
C PHE A 152 -19.20 -10.35 -7.40
N ILE A 153 -19.28 -11.33 -6.47
CA ILE A 153 -18.13 -11.80 -5.70
C ILE A 153 -17.08 -12.44 -6.61
N ARG A 154 -17.49 -13.31 -7.55
CA ARG A 154 -16.60 -13.91 -8.55
C ARG A 154 -15.95 -12.85 -9.45
N GLY A 155 -16.71 -11.86 -9.89
CA GLY A 155 -16.20 -10.74 -10.67
C GLY A 155 -15.17 -9.92 -9.89
N PHE A 156 -15.37 -9.76 -8.58
CA PHE A 156 -14.43 -9.07 -7.69
C PHE A 156 -13.12 -9.86 -7.54
N LEU A 157 -13.22 -11.16 -7.25
CA LEU A 157 -12.08 -12.08 -7.18
C LEU A 157 -11.32 -12.15 -8.52
N GLY A 158 -12.04 -12.19 -9.65
CA GLY A 158 -11.44 -12.19 -10.99
C GLY A 158 -10.57 -10.95 -11.25
N ARG A 159 -11.00 -9.76 -10.80
CA ARG A 159 -10.19 -8.53 -10.85
C ARG A 159 -8.94 -8.59 -9.98
N MET A 160 -8.96 -9.41 -8.94
CA MET A 160 -7.81 -9.68 -8.06
C MET A 160 -7.00 -10.90 -8.53
N LEU A 161 -7.20 -11.32 -9.80
CA LEU A 161 -6.49 -12.41 -10.47
C LEU A 161 -6.80 -13.81 -9.92
N PHE A 162 -7.97 -14.02 -9.32
CA PHE A 162 -8.48 -15.34 -9.02
C PHE A 162 -9.48 -15.73 -10.12
N THR A 163 -9.03 -16.55 -11.07
CA THR A 163 -9.80 -16.90 -12.27
C THR A 163 -10.33 -18.33 -12.23
N GLY A 164 -11.53 -18.54 -12.77
CA GLY A 164 -12.10 -19.88 -12.94
C GLY A 164 -12.17 -20.66 -11.63
N GLU A 165 -11.48 -21.80 -11.59
CA GLU A 165 -11.46 -22.71 -10.43
C GLU A 165 -10.69 -22.15 -9.23
N GLU A 166 -9.80 -21.18 -9.43
CA GLU A 166 -9.06 -20.59 -8.32
C GLU A 166 -9.98 -19.88 -7.30
N ALA A 167 -11.08 -19.30 -7.76
CA ALA A 167 -12.10 -18.70 -6.89
C ALA A 167 -12.85 -19.74 -6.04
N LEU A 168 -12.77 -21.01 -6.39
CA LEU A 168 -13.39 -22.13 -5.67
C LEU A 168 -12.43 -22.83 -4.70
N LYS A 169 -11.15 -22.49 -4.73
CA LYS A 169 -10.19 -23.02 -3.76
C LYS A 169 -10.65 -22.75 -2.33
N SER A 170 -10.34 -23.68 -1.43
CA SER A 170 -10.53 -23.45 0.00
C SER A 170 -9.56 -22.36 0.50
N ALA A 171 -10.04 -21.51 1.40
CA ALA A 171 -9.27 -20.40 1.94
C ALA A 171 -8.01 -20.85 2.72
N ASN A 172 -8.00 -22.05 3.28
CA ASN A 172 -6.89 -22.60 4.06
C ASN A 172 -5.67 -23.03 3.24
N VAL A 173 -5.82 -23.21 1.90
CA VAL A 173 -4.71 -23.67 1.01
C VAL A 173 -4.02 -22.55 0.26
N LEU A 174 -4.33 -21.29 0.57
CA LEU A 174 -3.79 -20.13 -0.15
C LEU A 174 -2.31 -19.89 0.15
N SER A 175 -1.56 -19.53 -0.89
CA SER A 175 -0.23 -18.97 -0.76
C SER A 175 -0.24 -17.60 -0.07
N GLY A 176 0.94 -17.14 0.42
CA GLY A 176 1.05 -15.83 1.08
C GLY A 176 0.52 -14.68 0.21
N GLY A 177 0.91 -14.63 -1.06
CA GLY A 177 0.44 -13.59 -2.00
C GLY A 177 -1.05 -13.67 -2.30
N GLU A 178 -1.63 -14.88 -2.40
CA GLU A 178 -3.08 -15.07 -2.54
C GLU A 178 -3.84 -14.57 -1.31
N LYS A 179 -3.34 -14.87 -0.09
CA LYS A 179 -3.92 -14.35 1.17
C LYS A 179 -3.92 -12.82 1.19
N VAL A 180 -2.81 -12.18 0.82
CA VAL A 180 -2.72 -10.72 0.75
C VAL A 180 -3.73 -10.15 -0.25
N ARG A 181 -3.85 -10.70 -1.46
CA ARG A 181 -4.85 -10.27 -2.45
C ARG A 181 -6.29 -10.45 -1.95
N CYS A 182 -6.58 -11.53 -1.23
CA CYS A 182 -7.88 -11.73 -0.57
C CYS A 182 -8.15 -10.68 0.51
N MET A 183 -7.16 -10.39 1.37
CA MET A 183 -7.28 -9.35 2.40
C MET A 183 -7.51 -7.97 1.79
N LEU A 184 -6.81 -7.62 0.71
CA LEU A 184 -7.05 -6.37 -0.03
C LEU A 184 -8.47 -6.33 -0.61
N SER A 185 -8.99 -7.46 -1.11
CA SER A 185 -10.37 -7.58 -1.57
C SER A 185 -11.37 -7.28 -0.45
N LYS A 186 -11.16 -7.89 0.72
CA LYS A 186 -11.96 -7.63 1.94
C LYS A 186 -11.92 -6.15 2.31
N MET A 187 -10.75 -5.53 2.30
CA MET A 187 -10.60 -4.11 2.62
C MET A 187 -11.34 -3.21 1.64
N MET A 188 -11.25 -3.49 0.35
CA MET A 188 -11.96 -2.72 -0.67
C MET A 188 -13.48 -2.82 -0.54
N LEU A 189 -14.01 -3.98 -0.14
CA LEU A 189 -15.46 -4.19 0.05
C LEU A 189 -16.01 -3.46 1.29
N SER A 190 -15.17 -3.13 2.27
CA SER A 190 -15.60 -2.43 3.49
C SER A 190 -15.95 -0.97 3.24
N ASN A 191 -15.43 -0.35 2.18
CA ASN A 191 -15.53 1.09 1.90
C ASN A 191 -15.18 1.98 3.10
N ALA A 192 -14.22 1.56 3.92
CA ALA A 192 -13.73 2.32 5.06
C ALA A 192 -13.07 3.63 4.60
N ASN A 193 -13.17 4.68 5.42
CA ASN A 193 -12.60 5.98 5.10
C ASN A 193 -11.24 6.26 5.73
N CYS A 194 -10.67 5.27 6.43
CA CYS A 194 -9.30 5.27 6.95
C CYS A 194 -8.69 3.88 6.77
N LEU A 195 -7.45 3.80 6.32
CA LEU A 195 -6.75 2.52 6.10
C LEU A 195 -5.53 2.40 7.02
N LEU A 196 -5.44 1.26 7.68
CA LEU A 196 -4.31 0.87 8.54
C LEU A 196 -3.65 -0.35 7.92
N LEU A 197 -2.36 -0.27 7.55
CA LEU A 197 -1.67 -1.30 6.78
C LEU A 197 -0.33 -1.67 7.41
N ASP A 198 -0.25 -2.84 8.02
CA ASP A 198 0.98 -3.36 8.62
C ASP A 198 1.66 -4.33 7.64
N GLU A 199 2.74 -3.88 6.98
CA GLU A 199 3.53 -4.61 5.98
C GLU A 199 2.70 -5.21 4.83
N PRO A 200 1.84 -4.42 4.14
CA PRO A 200 0.93 -4.94 3.12
C PRO A 200 1.64 -5.41 1.85
N THR A 201 2.90 -5.07 1.68
CA THR A 201 3.74 -5.45 0.52
C THR A 201 4.41 -6.80 0.70
N ALA A 202 4.42 -7.37 1.91
CA ALA A 202 4.97 -8.68 2.16
C ALA A 202 4.26 -9.75 1.31
N HIS A 203 5.03 -10.64 0.70
CA HIS A 203 4.55 -11.72 -0.18
C HIS A 203 3.84 -11.29 -1.48
N LEU A 204 3.86 -10.02 -1.84
CA LEU A 204 3.35 -9.54 -3.13
C LEU A 204 4.46 -9.54 -4.21
N ASP A 205 4.06 -9.84 -5.44
CA ASP A 205 4.89 -9.60 -6.62
C ASP A 205 4.91 -8.10 -6.99
N LEU A 206 5.81 -7.71 -7.88
CA LEU A 206 6.00 -6.32 -8.28
C LEU A 206 4.73 -5.70 -8.88
N GLU A 207 3.97 -6.49 -9.63
CA GLU A 207 2.72 -6.09 -10.26
C GLU A 207 1.65 -5.77 -9.20
N ALA A 208 1.53 -6.60 -8.17
CA ALA A 208 0.59 -6.37 -7.07
C ALA A 208 1.03 -5.20 -6.16
N ILE A 209 2.33 -5.04 -5.90
CA ILE A 209 2.86 -3.87 -5.18
C ILE A 209 2.55 -2.59 -5.95
N THR A 210 2.76 -2.58 -7.27
CA THR A 210 2.46 -1.44 -8.14
C THR A 210 0.97 -1.10 -8.11
N ALA A 211 0.10 -2.11 -8.20
CA ALA A 211 -1.34 -1.93 -8.14
C ALA A 211 -1.80 -1.36 -6.78
N LEU A 212 -1.25 -1.89 -5.68
CA LEU A 212 -1.53 -1.40 -4.33
C LEU A 212 -1.05 0.05 -4.15
N ASN A 213 0.16 0.37 -4.61
CA ASN A 213 0.71 1.72 -4.58
C ASN A 213 -0.22 2.72 -5.28
N ASN A 214 -0.64 2.40 -6.51
CA ASN A 214 -1.55 3.25 -7.28
C ASN A 214 -2.92 3.39 -6.59
N GLY A 215 -3.44 2.32 -6.01
CA GLY A 215 -4.70 2.33 -5.26
C GLY A 215 -4.63 3.23 -4.02
N LEU A 216 -3.53 3.19 -3.26
CA LEU A 216 -3.34 4.03 -2.06
C LEU A 216 -3.08 5.49 -2.40
N LYS A 217 -2.36 5.78 -3.50
CA LYS A 217 -2.18 7.16 -4.01
C LYS A 217 -3.50 7.78 -4.44
N ALA A 218 -4.37 6.99 -5.08
CA ALA A 218 -5.68 7.46 -5.54
C ALA A 218 -6.73 7.55 -4.39
N PHE A 219 -6.53 6.83 -3.29
CA PHE A 219 -7.45 6.85 -2.16
C PHE A 219 -7.46 8.23 -1.49
N PRO A 220 -8.62 8.91 -1.38
CA PRO A 220 -8.66 10.29 -0.85
C PRO A 220 -8.62 10.37 0.67
N GLY A 221 -8.85 9.24 1.39
CA GLY A 221 -8.84 9.20 2.85
C GLY A 221 -7.43 9.05 3.45
N PRO A 222 -7.31 9.20 4.78
CA PRO A 222 -6.07 9.00 5.50
C PRO A 222 -5.61 7.53 5.47
N VAL A 223 -4.29 7.37 5.47
CA VAL A 223 -3.64 6.05 5.51
C VAL A 223 -2.51 6.09 6.53
N ILE A 224 -2.44 5.11 7.40
CA ILE A 224 -1.24 4.82 8.18
C ILE A 224 -0.71 3.47 7.70
N PHE A 225 0.56 3.40 7.36
CA PHE A 225 1.16 2.18 6.85
C PHE A 225 2.62 2.04 7.24
N CYS A 226 3.11 0.82 7.28
CA CYS A 226 4.54 0.54 7.26
C CYS A 226 4.85 -0.42 6.10
N SER A 227 6.03 -0.29 5.53
CA SER A 227 6.56 -1.20 4.51
C SER A 227 8.08 -1.10 4.48
N GLN A 228 8.73 -2.20 4.06
CA GLN A 228 10.16 -2.22 3.80
C GLN A 228 10.50 -1.80 2.36
N ASP A 229 9.49 -1.66 1.50
CA ASP A 229 9.67 -1.19 0.13
C ASP A 229 9.83 0.33 0.11
N HIS A 230 11.05 0.79 -0.21
CA HIS A 230 11.40 2.21 -0.24
C HIS A 230 10.54 3.00 -1.22
N GLU A 231 10.37 2.52 -2.45
CA GLU A 231 9.62 3.21 -3.49
C GLU A 231 8.13 3.31 -3.11
N PHE A 232 7.59 2.25 -2.51
CA PHE A 232 6.22 2.25 -2.00
C PHE A 232 6.03 3.32 -0.91
N VAL A 233 6.95 3.40 0.06
CA VAL A 233 6.86 4.41 1.12
C VAL A 233 7.02 5.81 0.56
N GLN A 234 8.06 6.05 -0.25
CA GLN A 234 8.39 7.36 -0.81
C GLN A 234 7.27 7.96 -1.66
N THR A 235 6.57 7.12 -2.43
CA THR A 235 5.54 7.60 -3.37
C THR A 235 4.19 7.86 -2.74
N ILE A 236 3.92 7.31 -1.55
CA ILE A 236 2.63 7.45 -0.86
C ILE A 236 2.72 8.46 0.29
N ALA A 237 3.80 8.40 1.11
CA ALA A 237 3.86 9.14 2.36
C ALA A 237 4.04 10.65 2.15
N ASN A 238 3.25 11.43 2.89
CA ASN A 238 3.45 12.88 3.05
C ASN A 238 3.84 13.26 4.49
N ARG A 239 3.94 12.26 5.37
CA ARG A 239 4.26 12.41 6.78
C ARG A 239 4.91 11.15 7.32
N VAL A 240 5.89 11.30 8.20
CA VAL A 240 6.63 10.19 8.81
C VAL A 240 6.43 10.23 10.33
N LEU A 241 5.95 9.15 10.91
CA LEU A 241 5.91 8.88 12.34
C LEU A 241 7.01 7.88 12.68
N GLU A 242 8.00 8.30 13.44
CA GLU A 242 9.08 7.44 13.91
C GLU A 242 8.82 7.00 15.34
N LEU A 243 8.64 5.69 15.53
CA LEU A 243 8.54 5.07 16.85
C LEU A 243 9.93 4.94 17.48
N THR A 244 10.04 5.43 18.69
CA THR A 244 11.23 5.31 19.55
C THR A 244 10.82 4.85 20.94
N PRO A 245 11.74 4.32 21.76
CA PRO A 245 11.42 3.97 23.15
C PRO A 245 10.91 5.17 23.99
N ASN A 246 11.27 6.39 23.58
CA ASN A 246 10.92 7.64 24.26
C ASN A 246 9.70 8.35 23.64
N GLY A 247 8.89 7.65 22.87
CA GLY A 247 7.71 8.21 22.22
C GLY A 247 7.80 8.26 20.70
N VAL A 248 6.99 9.12 20.09
CA VAL A 248 6.88 9.33 18.65
C VAL A 248 7.58 10.62 18.23
N VAL A 249 8.37 10.52 17.18
CA VAL A 249 8.88 11.69 16.45
C VAL A 249 8.05 11.88 15.18
N ASP A 250 7.27 12.94 15.16
CA ASP A 250 6.32 13.27 14.11
C ASP A 250 6.89 14.35 13.19
N ARG A 251 6.89 14.08 11.88
CA ARG A 251 7.47 14.99 10.88
C ARG A 251 6.65 15.00 9.59
N SER A 252 6.22 16.19 9.18
CA SER A 252 5.59 16.42 7.87
C SER A 252 6.66 16.57 6.78
N ILE A 253 7.36 15.50 6.48
CA ILE A 253 8.43 15.40 5.48
C ILE A 253 8.26 14.14 4.65
N THR A 254 8.92 14.08 3.50
CA THR A 254 9.00 12.88 2.68
C THR A 254 9.90 11.82 3.33
N PHE A 255 9.78 10.58 2.87
CA PHE A 255 10.59 9.49 3.40
C PHE A 255 12.09 9.66 3.08
N ASP A 256 12.43 10.18 1.90
CA ASP A 256 13.83 10.47 1.53
C ASP A 256 14.45 11.55 2.43
N GLU A 257 13.73 12.64 2.71
CA GLU A 257 14.18 13.68 3.64
C GLU A 257 14.40 13.10 5.03
N TRP A 258 13.51 12.20 5.49
CA TRP A 258 13.71 11.53 6.77
C TRP A 258 14.99 10.67 6.77
N LEU A 259 15.28 9.90 5.71
CA LEU A 259 16.49 9.11 5.57
C LEU A 259 17.76 9.98 5.61
N GLU A 260 17.73 11.16 4.98
CA GLU A 260 18.85 12.11 5.03
C GLU A 260 19.11 12.61 6.45
N THR A 261 18.07 12.91 7.24
CA THR A 261 18.21 13.30 8.65
C THR A 261 18.87 12.21 9.49
N LYS A 262 18.67 10.93 9.15
CA LYS A 262 19.28 9.78 9.85
C LYS A 262 20.77 9.63 9.50
N LYS A 263 21.13 9.84 8.24
CA LYS A 263 22.54 9.80 7.80
C LYS A 263 23.38 10.89 8.47
N THR A 264 22.80 12.08 8.65
CA THR A 264 23.49 13.22 9.28
C THR A 264 23.70 13.03 10.79
N LYS A 265 22.81 12.31 11.49
CA LYS A 265 22.95 12.01 12.93
C LYS A 265 23.95 10.88 13.25
N LYS A 266 24.38 10.09 12.26
CA LYS A 266 25.37 9.00 12.42
C LYS A 266 26.82 9.45 12.16
N LYS A 267 27.03 10.69 11.73
CA LYS A 267 28.33 11.34 11.62
C LYS A 267 28.58 12.22 12.84
#